data_be19c173975df77dd0a4e4f12111121f
#
_entry.id   be19c173975df77dd0a4e4f12111121f
#
_cell.length_a   1.000
_cell.length_b   1.000
_cell.length_c   1.000
_cell.angle_alpha   90.00
_cell.angle_beta   90.00
_cell.angle_gamma   90.00
#
_symmetry.space_group_name_H-M   'P 1'
#
loop_
_entity.id
_entity.type
_entity.pdbx_description
1 polymer ?
#
loop_
_entity_poly.entity_id
_entity_poly.type
_entity_poly.pdbx_seq_one_letter_code
_entity_poly.pdbx_strand_id
1 'polypeptide(L)'
;MPPQLLLHSLLQLRVPPRHPLLRLLHSYNPIDRPPPQDPPLHDAELWIAKALATAALLLPHYLPAFRRLAPSQVAAAAALRHAPCASSTLHLFSALHSPHSQLAIPPSAHSYRYVISLMCQSGRHTDALQLFDQMTDQSGYFPNARFLSFLSGSCATAGLLDAAAALLSKASQFGCSIEAYAYNKLMGLFIGRGRVQEAVALFEGWIQGRVYSPDAWSFNVIIKGVCKVGDVQKALELVERMDEFGCSPDTVTHNILVNGLCRAKEVSKGREVLRRLQRDGVCKPNVVTYTSVISGYCKAGRMGDAMAVYDDMVACGTSPNVVTYNVLINGYGKAGNMGYAVAVYQQMILRRCLPDVVTFSSLIDGYCRCGQLDDAMKIWTEMSQYHIQPNAHTFCIIIHTFCKQNRSGEALHFLKKMNMRTDIAPQAFIYNPVIDVLCKGGKVDEANMILMEMEEKGCHPDKYTYTILIIGHCMKGRIAKAITFFHKMVETGCTPDSIVVNSFISCLLKSGMPGEVDHIMRIAAGGASSSWKDPSPVTQSVDISVAV
;
A
#
# COMPACT_ATOMS: atom_id res chain seq x y z
N MET A 1 3.85 55.99 -3.29
CA MET A 1 5.02 56.70 -3.86
C MET A 1 5.22 56.24 -5.30
N PRO A 2 5.43 57.14 -6.26
CA PRO A 2 5.69 56.75 -7.63
C PRO A 2 7.02 56.01 -7.76
N PRO A 3 7.14 55.03 -8.67
CA PRO A 3 8.34 54.17 -8.85
C PRO A 3 9.65 54.95 -9.03
N GLN A 4 9.58 56.13 -9.58
CA GLN A 4 10.74 57.02 -9.81
C GLN A 4 11.38 57.55 -8.51
N LEU A 5 10.60 57.83 -7.46
CA LEU A 5 11.11 58.23 -6.16
C LEU A 5 11.76 57.11 -5.38
N LEU A 6 11.26 55.88 -5.54
CA LEU A 6 11.87 54.64 -5.00
C LEU A 6 13.20 54.32 -5.67
N LEU A 7 13.28 54.53 -6.99
CA LEU A 7 14.53 54.37 -7.75
C LEU A 7 15.59 55.38 -7.28
N HIS A 8 15.17 56.62 -6.99
CA HIS A 8 16.06 57.67 -6.49
C HIS A 8 16.59 57.35 -5.08
N SER A 9 15.76 56.74 -4.21
CA SER A 9 16.17 56.32 -2.88
C SER A 9 17.16 55.14 -2.94
N LEU A 10 17.02 54.24 -3.91
CA LEU A 10 17.95 53.13 -4.14
C LEU A 10 19.27 53.59 -4.79
N LEU A 11 19.24 54.60 -5.65
CA LEU A 11 20.44 55.21 -6.23
C LEU A 11 21.29 55.89 -5.16
N GLN A 12 20.68 56.44 -4.09
CA GLN A 12 21.39 56.95 -2.92
C GLN A 12 22.12 55.87 -2.09
N LEU A 13 21.81 54.57 -2.30
CA LEU A 13 22.44 53.43 -1.63
C LEU A 13 23.80 53.03 -2.26
N ARG A 14 24.41 53.84 -3.17
CA ARG A 14 25.68 53.60 -3.86
C ARG A 14 25.74 52.24 -4.58
N VAL A 15 24.61 51.76 -5.14
CA VAL A 15 24.58 50.53 -5.97
C VAL A 15 25.19 50.89 -7.35
N PRO A 16 26.20 50.16 -7.84
CA PRO A 16 26.81 50.46 -9.14
C PRO A 16 25.80 50.36 -10.28
N PRO A 17 25.83 51.22 -11.30
CA PRO A 17 24.80 51.32 -12.35
C PRO A 17 24.67 50.04 -13.23
N ARG A 18 25.60 49.10 -13.17
CA ARG A 18 25.56 47.81 -13.89
C ARG A 18 25.18 46.63 -13.01
N HIS A 19 24.67 46.85 -11.81
CA HIS A 19 24.37 45.78 -10.87
C HIS A 19 23.16 44.94 -11.32
N PRO A 20 23.19 43.58 -11.15
CA PRO A 20 22.10 42.69 -11.54
C PRO A 20 20.73 43.05 -10.96
N LEU A 21 20.69 43.64 -9.76
CA LEU A 21 19.48 44.14 -9.10
C LEU A 21 18.74 45.20 -9.94
N LEU A 22 19.46 46.14 -10.53
CA LEU A 22 18.87 47.21 -11.35
C LEU A 22 18.32 46.65 -12.67
N ARG A 23 18.98 45.61 -13.27
CA ARG A 23 18.48 44.96 -14.46
C ARG A 23 17.20 44.16 -14.20
N LEU A 24 17.11 43.42 -13.07
CA LEU A 24 15.92 42.65 -12.67
C LEU A 24 14.74 43.57 -12.33
N LEU A 25 15.03 44.77 -11.76
CA LEU A 25 14.02 45.77 -11.45
C LEU A 25 13.47 46.45 -12.72
N HIS A 26 14.30 46.61 -13.77
CA HIS A 26 13.89 47.16 -15.07
C HIS A 26 13.16 46.14 -15.96
N SER A 27 13.31 44.82 -15.72
CA SER A 27 12.62 43.77 -16.48
C SER A 27 11.19 43.45 -15.96
N TYR A 28 10.65 44.31 -15.07
CA TYR A 28 9.30 44.12 -14.56
C TYR A 28 8.24 44.26 -15.65
N ASN A 29 7.49 43.20 -15.89
CA ASN A 29 6.35 43.15 -16.79
C ASN A 29 5.06 43.05 -15.97
N PRO A 30 4.14 44.05 -16.02
CA PRO A 30 2.91 44.03 -15.21
C PRO A 30 1.90 42.96 -15.54
N ILE A 31 2.21 42.03 -16.47
CA ILE A 31 1.31 40.97 -16.94
C ILE A 31 1.29 39.71 -16.01
N ASP A 32 2.27 39.56 -15.11
CA ASP A 32 2.27 38.47 -14.10
C ASP A 32 1.26 38.79 -12.99
N ARG A 33 -0.03 38.56 -13.22
CA ARG A 33 -1.07 38.67 -12.22
C ARG A 33 -0.99 37.52 -11.22
N PRO A 34 -1.05 37.82 -9.89
CA PRO A 34 -1.21 36.77 -8.88
C PRO A 34 -2.56 36.06 -9.03
N PRO A 35 -2.70 34.80 -8.56
CA PRO A 35 -3.98 34.11 -8.58
C PRO A 35 -5.07 34.87 -7.80
N PRO A 36 -6.37 34.75 -8.18
CA PRO A 36 -7.46 35.67 -7.85
C PRO A 36 -7.96 35.68 -6.39
N GLN A 37 -7.19 35.28 -5.41
CA GLN A 37 -7.61 35.21 -3.99
C GLN A 37 -6.94 36.24 -3.06
N ASP A 38 -6.08 37.09 -3.57
CA ASP A 38 -5.41 38.14 -2.77
C ASP A 38 -5.87 39.55 -3.17
N PRO A 39 -5.92 40.48 -2.21
CA PRO A 39 -6.15 41.89 -2.55
C PRO A 39 -5.06 42.37 -3.54
N PRO A 40 -5.41 43.11 -4.57
CA PRO A 40 -4.44 43.61 -5.55
C PRO A 40 -3.37 44.44 -4.85
N LEU A 41 -2.12 43.99 -4.98
CA LEU A 41 -0.96 44.73 -4.50
C LEU A 41 -0.81 46.01 -5.32
N HIS A 42 -0.52 47.10 -4.65
CA HIS A 42 -0.12 48.32 -5.33
C HIS A 42 1.19 48.06 -6.09
N ASP A 43 1.38 48.61 -7.29
CA ASP A 43 2.58 48.41 -8.11
C ASP A 43 3.89 48.62 -7.33
N ALA A 44 3.90 49.55 -6.39
CA ALA A 44 5.02 49.83 -5.50
C ALA A 44 5.32 48.63 -4.54
N GLU A 45 4.30 47.98 -3.99
CA GLU A 45 4.47 46.83 -3.08
C GLU A 45 4.95 45.60 -3.82
N LEU A 46 4.46 45.35 -5.04
CA LEU A 46 4.91 44.27 -5.89
C LEU A 46 6.38 44.43 -6.30
N TRP A 47 6.78 45.67 -6.59
CA TRP A 47 8.18 46.01 -6.88
C TRP A 47 9.07 45.75 -5.64
N ILE A 48 8.65 46.21 -4.45
CA ILE A 48 9.35 45.97 -3.18
C ILE A 48 9.46 44.46 -2.92
N ALA A 49 8.41 43.66 -3.18
CA ALA A 49 8.40 42.21 -3.00
C ALA A 49 9.45 41.51 -3.88
N LYS A 50 9.51 41.85 -5.17
CA LYS A 50 10.53 41.30 -6.10
C LYS A 50 11.94 41.71 -5.69
N ALA A 51 12.13 42.96 -5.31
CA ALA A 51 13.42 43.48 -4.87
C ALA A 51 13.92 42.83 -3.58
N LEU A 52 13.02 42.61 -2.60
CA LEU A 52 13.31 41.88 -1.36
C LEU A 52 13.70 40.42 -1.64
N ALA A 53 12.95 39.71 -2.48
CA ALA A 53 13.26 38.34 -2.85
C ALA A 53 14.64 38.25 -3.52
N THR A 54 14.93 39.12 -4.45
CA THR A 54 16.23 39.17 -5.15
C THR A 54 17.38 39.50 -4.20
N ALA A 55 17.21 40.49 -3.34
CA ALA A 55 18.24 40.89 -2.38
C ALA A 55 18.52 39.77 -1.37
N ALA A 56 17.50 39.15 -0.81
CA ALA A 56 17.69 38.09 0.18
C ALA A 56 18.34 36.83 -0.38
N LEU A 57 18.06 36.48 -1.65
CA LEU A 57 18.57 35.24 -2.26
C LEU A 57 19.93 35.41 -2.94
N LEU A 58 20.17 36.55 -3.57
CA LEU A 58 21.37 36.75 -4.39
C LEU A 58 22.39 37.70 -3.72
N LEU A 59 21.93 38.66 -2.92
CA LEU A 59 22.74 39.72 -2.38
C LEU A 59 22.32 40.06 -0.94
N PRO A 60 22.47 39.15 0.02
CA PRO A 60 21.97 39.29 1.38
C PRO A 60 22.56 40.52 2.12
N HIS A 61 23.76 40.96 1.76
CA HIS A 61 24.39 42.15 2.32
C HIS A 61 23.67 43.48 2.01
N TYR A 62 22.76 43.50 1.03
CA TYR A 62 21.92 44.67 0.74
C TYR A 62 20.60 44.70 1.50
N LEU A 63 20.22 43.63 2.20
CA LEU A 63 18.97 43.56 2.99
C LEU A 63 18.82 44.74 3.98
N PRO A 64 19.88 45.22 4.70
CA PRO A 64 19.76 46.36 5.60
C PRO A 64 19.26 47.64 4.94
N ALA A 65 19.56 47.81 3.66
CA ALA A 65 19.14 49.01 2.92
C ALA A 65 17.61 49.08 2.75
N PHE A 66 16.94 47.91 2.68
CA PHE A 66 15.47 47.85 2.60
C PHE A 66 14.76 48.26 3.88
N ARG A 67 15.45 48.33 5.03
CA ARG A 67 14.89 48.83 6.28
C ARG A 67 14.40 50.29 6.15
N ARG A 68 15.08 51.11 5.31
CA ARG A 68 14.66 52.49 5.04
C ARG A 68 13.38 52.60 4.23
N LEU A 69 13.00 51.54 3.48
CA LEU A 69 11.76 51.48 2.70
C LEU A 69 10.57 51.03 3.54
N ALA A 70 10.79 50.62 4.81
CA ALA A 70 9.77 50.11 5.73
C ALA A 70 8.79 49.13 5.03
N PRO A 71 9.29 47.98 4.47
CA PRO A 71 8.45 47.08 3.69
C PRO A 71 7.31 46.56 4.56
N SER A 72 6.10 46.55 3.98
CA SER A 72 4.92 46.04 4.66
C SER A 72 4.97 44.50 4.83
N GLN A 73 4.20 43.99 5.78
CA GLN A 73 4.02 42.53 5.92
C GLN A 73 3.47 41.90 4.62
N VAL A 74 2.65 42.62 3.88
CA VAL A 74 2.07 42.22 2.60
C VAL A 74 3.15 42.08 1.52
N ALA A 75 4.07 43.06 1.43
CA ALA A 75 5.21 43.01 0.52
C ALA A 75 6.16 41.84 0.86
N ALA A 76 6.42 41.61 2.16
CA ALA A 76 7.23 40.47 2.61
C ALA A 76 6.56 39.13 2.27
N ALA A 77 5.25 38.99 2.48
CA ALA A 77 4.49 37.80 2.10
C ALA A 77 4.50 37.55 0.58
N ALA A 78 4.39 38.62 -0.21
CA ALA A 78 4.48 38.54 -1.66
C ALA A 78 5.89 38.18 -2.13
N ALA A 79 6.94 38.63 -1.46
CA ALA A 79 8.33 38.29 -1.77
C ALA A 79 8.58 36.79 -1.72
N LEU A 80 7.96 36.07 -0.78
CA LEU A 80 8.09 34.60 -0.63
C LEU A 80 7.63 33.84 -1.88
N ARG A 81 6.68 34.39 -2.66
CA ARG A 81 6.18 33.79 -3.89
C ARG A 81 7.14 33.88 -5.07
N HIS A 82 8.10 34.77 -5.01
CA HIS A 82 9.12 34.95 -6.04
C HIS A 82 10.35 34.06 -5.84
N ALA A 83 10.40 33.26 -4.77
CA ALA A 83 11.48 32.32 -4.55
C ALA A 83 11.35 31.11 -5.52
N PRO A 84 12.45 30.66 -6.14
CA PRO A 84 12.41 29.66 -7.19
C PRO A 84 12.13 28.24 -6.70
N CYS A 85 12.37 27.95 -5.42
CA CYS A 85 12.15 26.62 -4.84
C CYS A 85 11.85 26.70 -3.34
N ALA A 86 11.37 25.60 -2.77
CA ALA A 86 11.00 25.51 -1.35
C ALA A 86 12.16 25.85 -0.39
N SER A 87 13.36 25.37 -0.69
CA SER A 87 14.55 25.70 0.13
C SER A 87 14.87 27.20 0.12
N SER A 88 14.79 27.83 -1.05
CA SER A 88 14.99 29.28 -1.19
C SER A 88 13.89 30.07 -0.48
N THR A 89 12.64 29.59 -0.50
CA THR A 89 11.52 30.21 0.21
C THR A 89 11.74 30.16 1.73
N LEU A 90 12.21 29.04 2.26
CA LEU A 90 12.51 28.89 3.69
C LEU A 90 13.66 29.82 4.11
N HIS A 91 14.71 29.86 3.30
CA HIS A 91 15.83 30.78 3.53
C HIS A 91 15.40 32.24 3.49
N LEU A 92 14.58 32.61 2.51
CA LEU A 92 14.01 33.95 2.40
C LEU A 92 13.11 34.30 3.60
N PHE A 93 12.29 33.32 4.04
CA PHE A 93 11.45 33.49 5.22
C PHE A 93 12.29 33.77 6.48
N SER A 94 13.33 32.98 6.72
CA SER A 94 14.28 33.22 7.82
C SER A 94 14.97 34.58 7.71
N ALA A 95 15.43 34.95 6.52
CA ALA A 95 16.11 36.25 6.29
C ALA A 95 15.21 37.45 6.53
N LEU A 96 13.91 37.34 6.27
CA LEU A 96 12.95 38.45 6.46
C LEU A 96 12.41 38.53 7.90
N HIS A 97 12.21 37.39 8.56
CA HIS A 97 11.38 37.31 9.76
C HIS A 97 12.14 36.87 11.04
N SER A 98 13.40 36.37 10.93
CA SER A 98 14.17 36.01 12.13
C SER A 98 14.37 37.21 13.05
N PRO A 99 14.31 37.03 14.39
CA PRO A 99 14.64 38.07 15.36
C PRO A 99 16.03 38.68 15.17
N HIS A 100 16.95 37.86 14.63
CA HIS A 100 18.32 38.27 14.30
C HIS A 100 18.47 38.85 12.89
N SER A 101 17.36 38.90 12.12
CA SER A 101 17.39 39.44 10.78
C SER A 101 17.53 40.96 10.81
N GLN A 102 18.27 41.47 9.84
CA GLN A 102 18.52 42.91 9.74
C GLN A 102 17.26 43.72 9.41
N LEU A 103 16.21 43.07 8.90
CA LEU A 103 14.92 43.65 8.56
C LEU A 103 13.89 43.52 9.69
N ALA A 104 13.92 42.37 10.41
CA ALA A 104 13.03 42.07 11.53
C ALA A 104 11.53 42.34 11.26
N ILE A 105 11.05 42.04 10.06
CA ILE A 105 9.63 42.21 9.71
C ILE A 105 8.82 41.12 10.42
N PRO A 106 7.78 41.44 11.23
CA PRO A 106 6.98 40.42 11.87
C PRO A 106 6.26 39.57 10.81
N PRO A 107 6.35 38.23 10.90
CA PRO A 107 5.68 37.37 9.95
C PRO A 107 4.16 37.43 10.08
N SER A 108 3.43 37.39 8.99
CA SER A 108 1.97 37.27 9.01
C SER A 108 1.51 35.83 9.05
N ALA A 109 0.30 35.57 9.54
CA ALA A 109 -0.32 34.25 9.49
C ALA A 109 -0.39 33.68 8.04
N HIS A 110 -0.54 34.60 7.06
CA HIS A 110 -0.56 34.23 5.64
C HIS A 110 0.83 33.77 5.15
N SER A 111 1.90 34.45 5.56
CA SER A 111 3.29 34.05 5.24
C SER A 111 3.60 32.66 5.77
N TYR A 112 3.26 32.37 7.04
CA TYR A 112 3.42 31.04 7.62
C TYR A 112 2.65 29.97 6.85
N ARG A 113 1.36 30.19 6.59
CA ARG A 113 0.53 29.21 5.86
C ARG A 113 1.08 28.90 4.47
N TYR A 114 1.54 29.92 3.75
CA TYR A 114 2.12 29.76 2.43
C TYR A 114 3.39 28.88 2.48
N VAL A 115 4.34 29.24 3.35
CA VAL A 115 5.62 28.51 3.45
C VAL A 115 5.40 27.08 3.95
N ILE A 116 4.56 26.87 4.96
CA ILE A 116 4.23 25.53 5.47
C ILE A 116 3.59 24.67 4.35
N SER A 117 2.65 25.26 3.58
CA SER A 117 2.02 24.53 2.47
C SER A 117 3.03 24.12 1.39
N LEU A 118 3.97 25.01 1.06
CA LEU A 118 5.03 24.76 0.09
C LEU A 118 6.01 23.70 0.60
N MET A 119 6.37 23.73 1.90
CA MET A 119 7.22 22.69 2.51
C MET A 119 6.55 21.31 2.43
N CYS A 120 5.25 21.24 2.71
CA CYS A 120 4.48 20.01 2.58
C CYS A 120 4.47 19.49 1.13
N GLN A 121 4.24 20.35 0.14
CA GLN A 121 4.24 19.97 -1.28
C GLN A 121 5.61 19.49 -1.78
N SER A 122 6.68 20.02 -1.21
CA SER A 122 8.06 19.63 -1.54
C SER A 122 8.59 18.43 -0.71
N GLY A 123 7.74 17.81 0.12
CA GLY A 123 8.13 16.67 0.95
C GLY A 123 8.91 17.01 2.23
N ARG A 124 9.13 18.29 2.54
CA ARG A 124 9.88 18.76 3.72
C ARG A 124 8.98 18.93 4.94
N HIS A 125 8.35 17.85 5.38
CA HIS A 125 7.33 17.88 6.44
C HIS A 125 7.87 18.24 7.83
N THR A 126 9.13 17.91 8.12
CA THR A 126 9.80 18.28 9.39
C THR A 126 9.94 19.78 9.53
N ASP A 127 10.35 20.45 8.48
CA ASP A 127 10.47 21.92 8.47
C ASP A 127 9.08 22.58 8.55
N ALA A 128 8.10 22.00 7.88
CA ALA A 128 6.71 22.45 7.96
C ALA A 128 6.15 22.40 9.39
N LEU A 129 6.45 21.32 10.14
CA LEU A 129 6.05 21.18 11.54
C LEU A 129 6.77 22.19 12.45
N GLN A 130 8.07 22.39 12.27
CA GLN A 130 8.82 23.40 13.03
C GLN A 130 8.27 24.82 12.81
N LEU A 131 7.94 25.16 11.56
CA LEU A 131 7.32 26.45 11.24
C LEU A 131 5.91 26.56 11.82
N PHE A 132 5.17 25.47 11.90
CA PHE A 132 3.85 25.44 12.52
C PHE A 132 3.95 25.71 14.02
N ASP A 133 4.89 25.07 14.74
CA ASP A 133 5.12 25.32 16.15
C ASP A 133 5.58 26.77 16.39
N GLN A 134 6.46 27.31 15.52
CA GLN A 134 6.84 28.74 15.60
C GLN A 134 5.63 29.68 15.39
N MET A 135 4.73 29.34 14.46
CA MET A 135 3.51 30.11 14.22
C MET A 135 2.59 30.15 15.44
N THR A 136 2.41 29.00 16.10
CA THR A 136 1.48 28.88 17.25
C THR A 136 2.09 29.41 18.55
N ASP A 137 3.34 29.04 18.85
CA ASP A 137 3.95 29.28 20.16
C ASP A 137 4.61 30.67 20.26
N GLN A 138 5.29 31.11 19.19
CA GLN A 138 6.02 32.39 19.22
C GLN A 138 5.22 33.54 18.68
N SER A 139 4.40 33.33 17.65
CA SER A 139 3.66 34.44 17.01
C SER A 139 2.20 34.53 17.46
N GLY A 140 1.69 33.56 18.21
CA GLY A 140 0.32 33.52 18.70
C GLY A 140 -0.76 33.42 17.61
N TYR A 141 -0.40 33.00 16.39
CA TYR A 141 -1.35 32.84 15.30
C TYR A 141 -1.99 31.44 15.35
N PHE A 142 -3.30 31.40 15.48
CA PHE A 142 -4.04 30.13 15.50
C PHE A 142 -4.40 29.67 14.09
N PRO A 143 -4.22 28.37 13.79
CA PRO A 143 -4.63 27.77 12.53
C PRO A 143 -6.15 27.69 12.43
N ASN A 144 -6.70 27.72 11.21
CA ASN A 144 -8.09 27.35 10.98
C ASN A 144 -8.23 25.83 10.72
N ALA A 145 -9.46 25.31 10.83
CA ALA A 145 -9.76 23.89 10.67
C ALA A 145 -9.28 23.32 9.32
N ARG A 146 -9.46 24.08 8.22
CA ARG A 146 -9.03 23.65 6.87
C ARG A 146 -7.50 23.51 6.79
N PHE A 147 -6.74 24.41 7.39
CA PHE A 147 -5.28 24.35 7.38
C PHE A 147 -4.74 23.20 8.24
N LEU A 148 -5.33 22.96 9.43
CA LEU A 148 -4.99 21.82 10.28
C LEU A 148 -5.28 20.49 9.57
N SER A 149 -6.44 20.36 8.93
CA SER A 149 -6.79 19.16 8.15
C SER A 149 -5.82 18.93 6.99
N PHE A 150 -5.42 20.00 6.29
CA PHE A 150 -4.44 19.91 5.21
C PHE A 150 -3.07 19.46 5.74
N LEU A 151 -2.55 20.12 6.79
CA LEU A 151 -1.22 19.81 7.35
C LEU A 151 -1.18 18.38 7.91
N SER A 152 -2.18 18.00 8.71
CA SER A 152 -2.31 16.65 9.23
C SER A 152 -2.39 15.61 8.10
N GLY A 153 -3.21 15.86 7.06
CA GLY A 153 -3.34 14.98 5.90
C GLY A 153 -2.04 14.83 5.12
N SER A 154 -1.27 15.90 4.96
CA SER A 154 0.04 15.90 4.30
C SER A 154 1.09 15.12 5.10
N CYS A 155 1.20 15.35 6.41
CA CYS A 155 2.07 14.59 7.30
C CYS A 155 1.72 13.10 7.31
N ALA A 156 0.43 12.77 7.35
CA ALA A 156 -0.04 11.39 7.36
C ALA A 156 0.33 10.64 6.07
N THR A 157 0.19 11.28 4.90
CA THR A 157 0.59 10.68 3.61
C THR A 157 2.09 10.48 3.50
N ALA A 158 2.88 11.37 4.08
CA ALA A 158 4.34 11.27 4.15
C ALA A 158 4.84 10.23 5.16
N GLY A 159 3.94 9.65 5.97
CA GLY A 159 4.31 8.64 6.93
C GLY A 159 4.46 9.10 8.37
N LEU A 160 4.36 10.37 8.62
CA LEU A 160 4.47 11.00 9.95
C LEU A 160 3.11 10.93 10.68
N LEU A 161 2.62 9.70 10.95
CA LEU A 161 1.28 9.48 11.51
C LEU A 161 1.12 10.08 12.91
N ASP A 162 2.15 9.98 13.75
CA ASP A 162 2.12 10.47 15.13
C ASP A 162 2.02 12.00 15.19
N ALA A 163 2.79 12.67 14.34
CA ALA A 163 2.71 14.13 14.20
C ALA A 163 1.33 14.57 13.67
N ALA A 164 0.78 13.83 12.70
CA ALA A 164 -0.55 14.09 12.17
C ALA A 164 -1.64 13.93 13.24
N ALA A 165 -1.54 12.91 14.09
CA ALA A 165 -2.45 12.68 15.21
C ALA A 165 -2.35 13.79 16.27
N ALA A 166 -1.13 14.21 16.62
CA ALA A 166 -0.89 15.31 17.54
C ALA A 166 -1.50 16.64 17.06
N LEU A 167 -1.39 16.93 15.75
CA LEU A 167 -2.01 18.11 15.15
C LEU A 167 -3.53 18.11 15.28
N LEU A 168 -4.19 16.98 15.00
CA LEU A 168 -5.65 16.88 15.13
C LEU A 168 -6.09 16.94 16.60
N SER A 169 -5.30 16.37 17.53
CA SER A 169 -5.59 16.42 18.96
C SER A 169 -5.49 17.84 19.54
N LYS A 170 -4.62 18.70 18.96
CA LYS A 170 -4.51 20.12 19.34
C LYS A 170 -5.66 20.98 18.80
N ALA A 171 -6.53 20.47 17.95
CA ALA A 171 -7.60 21.26 17.30
C ALA A 171 -8.55 21.92 18.31
N SER A 172 -8.90 21.24 19.39
CA SER A 172 -9.74 21.78 20.47
C SER A 172 -9.06 22.94 21.21
N GLN A 173 -7.73 22.87 21.38
CA GLN A 173 -6.95 23.94 22.02
C GLN A 173 -6.96 25.23 21.19
N PHE A 174 -7.07 25.09 19.86
CA PHE A 174 -7.17 26.21 18.93
C PHE A 174 -8.61 26.66 18.66
N GLY A 175 -9.60 26.09 19.33
CA GLY A 175 -11.01 26.39 19.11
C GLY A 175 -11.51 25.99 17.72
N CYS A 176 -10.86 25.03 17.07
CA CYS A 176 -11.19 24.59 15.72
C CYS A 176 -12.05 23.32 15.75
N SER A 177 -13.22 23.36 15.11
CA SER A 177 -14.01 22.17 14.80
C SER A 177 -13.54 21.60 13.46
N ILE A 178 -12.94 20.41 13.48
CA ILE A 178 -12.45 19.70 12.30
C ILE A 178 -13.50 18.68 11.87
N GLU A 179 -13.73 18.55 10.57
CA GLU A 179 -14.67 17.59 10.01
C GLU A 179 -14.22 16.13 10.26
N ALA A 180 -15.18 15.24 10.49
CA ALA A 180 -14.95 13.81 10.72
C ALA A 180 -14.07 13.15 9.64
N TYR A 181 -14.14 13.65 8.41
CA TYR A 181 -13.33 13.15 7.29
C TYR A 181 -11.82 13.14 7.57
N ALA A 182 -11.26 14.18 8.20
CA ALA A 182 -9.83 14.26 8.49
C ALA A 182 -9.39 13.19 9.50
N TYR A 183 -10.18 12.99 10.55
CA TYR A 183 -9.97 11.93 11.55
C TYR A 183 -10.09 10.54 10.92
N ASN A 184 -11.13 10.31 10.12
CA ASN A 184 -11.40 9.04 9.44
C ASN A 184 -10.28 8.66 8.47
N LYS A 185 -9.77 9.63 7.71
CA LYS A 185 -8.62 9.43 6.81
C LYS A 185 -7.36 9.03 7.59
N LEU A 186 -7.08 9.71 8.69
CA LEU A 186 -5.91 9.39 9.51
C LEU A 186 -6.03 8.01 10.15
N MET A 187 -7.17 7.67 10.75
CA MET A 187 -7.45 6.33 11.29
C MET A 187 -7.28 5.25 10.21
N GLY A 188 -7.80 5.48 9.01
CA GLY A 188 -7.64 4.58 7.87
C GLY A 188 -6.18 4.33 7.50
N LEU A 189 -5.30 5.34 7.60
CA LEU A 189 -3.87 5.20 7.36
C LEU A 189 -3.15 4.42 8.46
N PHE A 190 -3.50 4.64 9.75
CA PHE A 190 -3.00 3.81 10.85
C PHE A 190 -3.35 2.34 10.65
N ILE A 191 -4.61 2.05 10.33
CA ILE A 191 -5.12 0.69 10.07
C ILE A 191 -4.43 0.07 8.83
N GLY A 192 -4.22 0.87 7.78
CA GLY A 192 -3.53 0.45 6.57
C GLY A 192 -2.08 0.00 6.81
N ARG A 193 -1.41 0.61 7.78
CA ARG A 193 -0.04 0.28 8.22
C ARG A 193 0.04 -0.77 9.33
N GLY A 194 -1.09 -1.35 9.73
CA GLY A 194 -1.13 -2.36 10.78
C GLY A 194 -1.14 -1.82 12.22
N ARG A 195 -1.12 -0.50 12.43
CA ARG A 195 -1.15 0.15 13.75
C ARG A 195 -2.59 0.32 14.26
N VAL A 196 -3.35 -0.81 14.32
CA VAL A 196 -4.79 -0.78 14.62
C VAL A 196 -5.07 -0.38 16.06
N GLN A 197 -4.28 -0.87 17.02
CA GLN A 197 -4.47 -0.55 18.44
C GLN A 197 -4.32 0.94 18.73
N GLU A 198 -3.40 1.58 18.07
CA GLU A 198 -3.19 3.03 18.17
C GLU A 198 -4.33 3.82 17.54
N ALA A 199 -4.85 3.34 16.39
CA ALA A 199 -6.04 3.94 15.77
C ALA A 199 -7.24 3.88 16.71
N VAL A 200 -7.44 2.75 17.42
CA VAL A 200 -8.52 2.58 18.43
C VAL A 200 -8.30 3.52 19.61
N ALA A 201 -7.09 3.59 20.16
CA ALA A 201 -6.77 4.47 21.28
C ALA A 201 -6.98 5.96 20.92
N LEU A 202 -6.58 6.36 19.73
CA LEU A 202 -6.83 7.73 19.24
C LEU A 202 -8.33 8.01 19.08
N PHE A 203 -9.07 7.08 18.49
CA PHE A 203 -10.51 7.21 18.32
C PHE A 203 -11.22 7.38 19.66
N GLU A 204 -10.90 6.53 20.64
CA GLU A 204 -11.45 6.62 21.99
C GLU A 204 -11.05 7.92 22.70
N GLY A 205 -9.77 8.31 22.59
CA GLY A 205 -9.27 9.56 23.17
C GLY A 205 -9.95 10.80 22.60
N TRP A 206 -10.18 10.86 21.29
CA TRP A 206 -10.86 11.98 20.65
C TRP A 206 -12.34 12.05 21.00
N ILE A 207 -13.02 10.91 21.17
CA ILE A 207 -14.41 10.86 21.63
C ILE A 207 -14.51 11.32 23.08
N GLN A 208 -13.68 10.78 23.98
CA GLN A 208 -13.66 11.14 25.40
C GLN A 208 -13.32 12.63 25.58
N GLY A 209 -12.37 13.13 24.82
CA GLY A 209 -11.98 14.55 24.81
C GLY A 209 -12.99 15.48 24.13
N ARG A 210 -14.10 14.96 23.59
CA ARG A 210 -15.07 15.70 22.77
C ARG A 210 -14.44 16.53 21.66
N VAL A 211 -13.34 16.02 21.09
CA VAL A 211 -12.58 16.69 20.03
C VAL A 211 -13.35 16.68 18.70
N TYR A 212 -14.11 15.61 18.46
CA TYR A 212 -15.02 15.52 17.32
C TYR A 212 -16.24 14.61 17.64
N SER A 213 -17.29 14.73 16.83
CA SER A 213 -18.45 13.84 16.88
C SER A 213 -18.29 12.78 15.78
N PRO A 214 -18.14 11.48 16.13
CA PRO A 214 -18.03 10.41 15.15
C PRO A 214 -19.35 10.21 14.42
N ASP A 215 -19.28 9.85 13.14
CA ASP A 215 -20.39 9.41 12.30
C ASP A 215 -20.34 7.89 12.07
N ALA A 216 -21.34 7.33 11.40
CA ALA A 216 -21.38 5.90 11.08
C ALA A 216 -20.15 5.45 10.27
N TRP A 217 -19.62 6.33 9.41
CA TRP A 217 -18.39 6.06 8.67
C TRP A 217 -17.18 5.93 9.59
N SER A 218 -17.07 6.78 10.61
CA SER A 218 -15.99 6.75 11.62
C SER A 218 -15.95 5.40 12.32
N PHE A 219 -17.10 4.95 12.80
CA PHE A 219 -17.25 3.63 13.41
C PHE A 219 -16.90 2.50 12.45
N ASN A 220 -17.41 2.55 11.20
CA ASN A 220 -17.12 1.55 10.19
C ASN A 220 -15.63 1.41 9.86
N VAL A 221 -14.87 2.52 9.85
CA VAL A 221 -13.40 2.50 9.66
C VAL A 221 -12.72 1.74 10.80
N ILE A 222 -13.07 2.05 12.05
CA ILE A 222 -12.46 1.40 13.22
C ILE A 222 -12.90 -0.06 13.33
N ILE A 223 -14.19 -0.37 13.22
CA ILE A 223 -14.71 -1.74 13.25
C ILE A 223 -14.02 -2.62 12.21
N LYS A 224 -13.84 -2.10 10.97
CA LYS A 224 -13.10 -2.78 9.92
C LYS A 224 -11.65 -3.05 10.31
N GLY A 225 -10.99 -2.08 10.94
CA GLY A 225 -9.62 -2.22 11.44
C GLY A 225 -9.50 -3.31 12.49
N VAL A 226 -10.35 -3.27 13.50
CA VAL A 226 -10.39 -4.21 14.61
C VAL A 226 -10.71 -5.64 14.13
N CYS A 227 -11.69 -5.79 13.21
CA CYS A 227 -11.98 -7.06 12.53
C CYS A 227 -10.79 -7.60 11.73
N LYS A 228 -9.95 -6.73 11.14
CA LYS A 228 -8.76 -7.15 10.39
C LYS A 228 -7.70 -7.82 11.28
N VAL A 229 -7.58 -7.39 12.53
CA VAL A 229 -6.66 -7.96 13.53
C VAL A 229 -7.26 -9.20 14.21
N GLY A 230 -8.57 -9.41 14.08
CA GLY A 230 -9.28 -10.55 14.65
C GLY A 230 -9.87 -10.29 16.03
N ASP A 231 -9.82 -9.06 16.53
CA ASP A 231 -10.45 -8.69 17.82
C ASP A 231 -11.95 -8.44 17.62
N VAL A 232 -12.68 -9.52 17.56
CA VAL A 232 -14.12 -9.51 17.29
C VAL A 232 -14.93 -8.97 18.46
N GLN A 233 -14.45 -9.20 19.68
CA GLN A 233 -15.14 -8.72 20.88
C GLN A 233 -15.19 -7.18 20.89
N LYS A 234 -14.06 -6.54 20.62
CA LYS A 234 -14.00 -5.08 20.50
C LYS A 234 -14.86 -4.55 19.34
N ALA A 235 -14.95 -5.31 18.23
CA ALA A 235 -15.81 -4.92 17.12
C ALA A 235 -17.30 -4.91 17.51
N LEU A 236 -17.75 -5.92 18.28
CA LEU A 236 -19.13 -5.99 18.80
C LEU A 236 -19.43 -4.83 19.76
N GLU A 237 -18.52 -4.55 20.71
CA GLU A 237 -18.64 -3.42 21.63
C GLU A 237 -18.78 -2.08 20.89
N LEU A 238 -17.99 -1.89 19.83
CA LEU A 238 -18.05 -0.66 19.03
C LEU A 238 -19.39 -0.52 18.28
N VAL A 239 -19.96 -1.63 17.80
CA VAL A 239 -21.29 -1.61 17.15
C VAL A 239 -22.38 -1.25 18.17
N GLU A 240 -22.35 -1.80 19.39
CA GLU A 240 -23.30 -1.47 20.45
C GLU A 240 -23.19 0.01 20.87
N ARG A 241 -21.98 0.56 20.88
CA ARG A 241 -21.75 1.97 21.24
C ARG A 241 -22.18 2.97 20.15
N MET A 242 -22.45 2.54 18.91
CA MET A 242 -22.88 3.46 17.84
C MET A 242 -24.15 4.22 18.22
N ASP A 243 -25.12 3.56 18.86
CA ASP A 243 -26.38 4.16 19.27
C ASP A 243 -26.21 5.28 20.32
N GLU A 244 -25.18 5.18 21.19
CA GLU A 244 -24.84 6.21 22.19
C GLU A 244 -24.46 7.56 21.53
N PHE A 245 -23.97 7.50 20.30
CA PHE A 245 -23.57 8.67 19.50
C PHE A 245 -24.62 9.07 18.46
N GLY A 246 -25.82 8.48 18.53
CA GLY A 246 -26.90 8.76 17.57
C GLY A 246 -26.62 8.18 16.16
N CYS A 247 -25.72 7.23 16.04
CA CYS A 247 -25.35 6.56 14.80
C CYS A 247 -25.91 5.14 14.83
N SER A 248 -27.02 4.88 14.14
CA SER A 248 -27.53 3.50 14.06
C SER A 248 -26.67 2.65 13.12
N PRO A 249 -26.33 1.40 13.50
CA PRO A 249 -25.64 0.46 12.63
C PRO A 249 -26.44 0.22 11.33
N ASP A 250 -25.78 0.42 10.19
CA ASP A 250 -26.38 0.20 8.87
C ASP A 250 -26.00 -1.17 8.26
N THR A 251 -26.47 -1.45 7.06
CA THR A 251 -26.14 -2.69 6.34
C THR A 251 -24.61 -2.81 6.10
N VAL A 252 -23.91 -1.68 5.95
CA VAL A 252 -22.43 -1.69 5.75
C VAL A 252 -21.74 -2.09 7.05
N THR A 253 -22.16 -1.53 8.19
CA THR A 253 -21.64 -1.90 9.53
C THR A 253 -21.80 -3.40 9.76
N HIS A 254 -22.98 -3.95 9.53
CA HIS A 254 -23.25 -5.38 9.71
C HIS A 254 -22.44 -6.26 8.74
N ASN A 255 -22.25 -5.83 7.48
CA ASN A 255 -21.42 -6.56 6.52
C ASN A 255 -19.94 -6.61 6.97
N ILE A 256 -19.42 -5.50 7.50
CA ILE A 256 -18.05 -5.44 8.05
C ILE A 256 -17.93 -6.40 9.24
N LEU A 257 -18.89 -6.36 10.15
CA LEU A 257 -18.91 -7.22 11.35
C LEU A 257 -18.99 -8.70 10.97
N VAL A 258 -19.96 -9.08 10.13
CA VAL A 258 -20.15 -10.47 9.67
C VAL A 258 -18.90 -10.99 8.96
N ASN A 259 -18.31 -10.18 8.08
CA ASN A 259 -17.05 -10.57 7.41
C ASN A 259 -15.90 -10.71 8.41
N GLY A 260 -15.80 -9.82 9.40
CA GLY A 260 -14.82 -9.90 10.48
C GLY A 260 -14.95 -11.19 11.29
N LEU A 261 -16.17 -11.52 11.74
CA LEU A 261 -16.50 -12.76 12.46
C LEU A 261 -16.12 -14.01 11.64
N CYS A 262 -16.47 -14.04 10.36
CA CYS A 262 -16.14 -15.16 9.47
C CYS A 262 -14.63 -15.32 9.27
N ARG A 263 -13.87 -14.21 9.19
CA ARG A 263 -12.40 -14.25 9.07
C ARG A 263 -11.72 -14.70 10.35
N ALA A 264 -12.26 -14.34 11.50
CA ALA A 264 -11.81 -14.79 12.82
C ALA A 264 -12.20 -16.25 13.15
N LYS A 265 -12.80 -16.96 12.18
CA LYS A 265 -13.32 -18.33 12.31
C LYS A 265 -14.54 -18.47 13.25
N GLU A 266 -15.14 -17.37 13.68
CA GLU A 266 -16.35 -17.34 14.51
C GLU A 266 -17.63 -17.28 13.65
N VAL A 267 -17.72 -18.19 12.66
CA VAL A 267 -18.79 -18.17 11.64
C VAL A 267 -20.18 -18.35 12.25
N SER A 268 -20.30 -19.09 13.35
CA SER A 268 -21.57 -19.28 14.05
C SER A 268 -22.14 -17.97 14.61
N LYS A 269 -21.27 -17.09 15.15
CA LYS A 269 -21.69 -15.74 15.57
C LYS A 269 -22.08 -14.87 14.35
N GLY A 270 -21.34 -14.99 13.24
CA GLY A 270 -21.70 -14.32 11.98
C GLY A 270 -23.09 -14.73 11.48
N ARG A 271 -23.44 -16.03 11.57
CA ARG A 271 -24.78 -16.53 11.25
C ARG A 271 -25.86 -15.98 12.21
N GLU A 272 -25.53 -15.83 13.50
CA GLU A 272 -26.47 -15.28 14.47
C GLU A 272 -26.78 -13.79 14.18
N VAL A 273 -25.76 -13.00 13.82
CA VAL A 273 -25.94 -11.61 13.37
C VAL A 273 -26.85 -11.58 12.13
N LEU A 274 -26.62 -12.46 11.13
CA LEU A 274 -27.47 -12.56 9.95
C LEU A 274 -28.92 -12.87 10.33
N ARG A 275 -29.17 -13.81 11.27
CA ARG A 275 -30.53 -14.15 11.74
C ARG A 275 -31.21 -13.01 12.50
N ARG A 276 -30.45 -12.21 13.27
CA ARG A 276 -30.99 -11.00 13.89
C ARG A 276 -31.47 -10.02 12.85
N LEU A 277 -30.65 -9.72 11.83
CA LEU A 277 -31.01 -8.82 10.74
C LEU A 277 -32.29 -9.27 9.98
N GLN A 278 -32.46 -10.59 9.82
CA GLN A 278 -33.67 -11.16 9.21
C GLN A 278 -34.92 -10.94 10.08
N ARG A 279 -34.78 -11.03 11.42
CA ARG A 279 -35.89 -10.87 12.38
C ARG A 279 -36.27 -9.43 12.61
N ASP A 280 -35.28 -8.56 12.79
CA ASP A 280 -35.51 -7.16 13.20
C ASP A 280 -36.06 -6.31 12.08
N GLY A 281 -35.84 -6.68 10.82
CA GLY A 281 -36.42 -6.03 9.64
C GLY A 281 -35.98 -4.60 9.36
N VAL A 282 -35.20 -3.98 10.26
CA VAL A 282 -34.69 -2.60 10.14
C VAL A 282 -33.61 -2.54 9.06
N CYS A 283 -32.67 -3.47 9.08
CA CYS A 283 -31.61 -3.58 8.09
C CYS A 283 -31.72 -4.93 7.38
N LYS A 284 -32.20 -4.93 6.12
CA LYS A 284 -32.31 -6.19 5.36
C LYS A 284 -30.93 -6.69 4.95
N PRO A 285 -30.60 -7.99 5.24
CA PRO A 285 -29.39 -8.61 4.72
C PRO A 285 -29.36 -8.57 3.20
N ASN A 286 -28.21 -8.28 2.63
CA ASN A 286 -28.02 -8.25 1.19
C ASN A 286 -27.11 -9.40 0.72
N VAL A 287 -26.87 -9.49 -0.59
CA VAL A 287 -26.02 -10.53 -1.19
C VAL A 287 -24.63 -10.61 -0.53
N VAL A 288 -24.05 -9.47 -0.10
CA VAL A 288 -22.74 -9.41 0.55
C VAL A 288 -22.77 -10.08 1.91
N THR A 289 -23.83 -9.81 2.70
CA THR A 289 -24.02 -10.41 4.04
C THR A 289 -24.07 -11.94 3.96
N TYR A 290 -24.97 -12.46 3.10
CA TYR A 290 -25.11 -13.91 2.89
C TYR A 290 -23.81 -14.54 2.38
N THR A 291 -23.21 -13.97 1.33
CA THR A 291 -21.98 -14.49 0.73
C THR A 291 -20.82 -14.51 1.70
N SER A 292 -20.73 -13.54 2.62
CA SER A 292 -19.71 -13.51 3.68
C SER A 292 -19.86 -14.72 4.63
N VAL A 293 -21.09 -15.04 5.07
CA VAL A 293 -21.35 -16.19 5.94
C VAL A 293 -21.09 -17.49 5.19
N ILE A 294 -21.56 -17.63 3.94
CA ILE A 294 -21.30 -18.79 3.08
C ILE A 294 -19.78 -19.00 2.93
N SER A 295 -19.03 -17.93 2.64
CA SER A 295 -17.57 -18.00 2.51
C SER A 295 -16.89 -18.45 3.82
N GLY A 296 -17.40 -17.98 4.95
CA GLY A 296 -16.94 -18.40 6.27
C GLY A 296 -17.11 -19.91 6.49
N TYR A 297 -18.29 -20.46 6.20
CA TYR A 297 -18.57 -21.88 6.32
C TYR A 297 -17.75 -22.71 5.33
N CYS A 298 -17.63 -22.28 4.07
CA CYS A 298 -16.77 -22.95 3.08
C CYS A 298 -15.31 -23.03 3.55
N LYS A 299 -14.76 -21.94 4.10
CA LYS A 299 -13.39 -21.92 4.65
C LYS A 299 -13.23 -22.83 5.88
N ALA A 300 -14.29 -23.00 6.66
CA ALA A 300 -14.33 -23.89 7.81
C ALA A 300 -14.59 -25.36 7.42
N GLY A 301 -14.76 -25.67 6.13
CA GLY A 301 -15.09 -27.03 5.64
C GLY A 301 -16.53 -27.47 5.93
N ARG A 302 -17.38 -26.59 6.47
CA ARG A 302 -18.78 -26.89 6.86
C ARG A 302 -19.74 -26.63 5.68
N MET A 303 -19.61 -27.45 4.62
CA MET A 303 -20.34 -27.24 3.36
C MET A 303 -21.86 -27.37 3.50
N GLY A 304 -22.35 -28.23 4.41
CA GLY A 304 -23.79 -28.37 4.69
C GLY A 304 -24.39 -27.06 5.25
N ASP A 305 -23.68 -26.42 6.18
CA ASP A 305 -24.12 -25.12 6.72
C ASP A 305 -24.03 -24.00 5.68
N ALA A 306 -23.03 -24.05 4.79
CA ALA A 306 -22.92 -23.09 3.69
C ALA A 306 -24.12 -23.17 2.76
N MET A 307 -24.57 -24.40 2.40
CA MET A 307 -25.77 -24.62 1.58
C MET A 307 -27.05 -24.20 2.31
N ALA A 308 -27.18 -24.49 3.60
CA ALA A 308 -28.34 -24.02 4.38
C ALA A 308 -28.47 -22.48 4.37
N VAL A 309 -27.33 -21.77 4.44
CA VAL A 309 -27.34 -20.27 4.31
C VAL A 309 -27.67 -19.83 2.89
N TYR A 310 -27.24 -20.57 1.87
CA TYR A 310 -27.60 -20.31 0.49
C TYR A 310 -29.11 -20.51 0.26
N ASP A 311 -29.70 -21.57 0.81
CA ASP A 311 -31.13 -21.84 0.73
C ASP A 311 -31.93 -20.74 1.47
N ASP A 312 -31.49 -20.34 2.66
CA ASP A 312 -32.06 -19.19 3.40
C ASP A 312 -32.01 -17.90 2.55
N MET A 313 -30.90 -17.63 1.86
CA MET A 313 -30.74 -16.47 0.98
C MET A 313 -31.78 -16.45 -0.13
N VAL A 314 -32.00 -17.62 -0.78
CA VAL A 314 -32.96 -17.77 -1.87
C VAL A 314 -34.39 -17.65 -1.35
N ALA A 315 -34.69 -18.29 -0.22
CA ALA A 315 -36.02 -18.24 0.43
C ALA A 315 -36.40 -16.82 0.86
N CYS A 316 -35.43 -16.02 1.27
CA CYS A 316 -35.63 -14.58 1.59
C CYS A 316 -35.72 -13.67 0.35
N GLY A 317 -35.72 -14.21 -0.85
CA GLY A 317 -35.83 -13.46 -2.11
C GLY A 317 -34.54 -12.74 -2.52
N THR A 318 -33.40 -12.99 -1.86
CA THR A 318 -32.12 -12.42 -2.23
C THR A 318 -31.47 -13.28 -3.32
N SER A 319 -31.33 -12.75 -4.53
CA SER A 319 -30.77 -13.49 -5.66
C SER A 319 -29.24 -13.67 -5.50
N PRO A 320 -28.72 -14.92 -5.55
CA PRO A 320 -27.29 -15.17 -5.59
C PRO A 320 -26.63 -14.55 -6.84
N ASN A 321 -25.42 -14.03 -6.69
CA ASN A 321 -24.62 -13.49 -7.80
C ASN A 321 -23.43 -14.43 -8.12
N VAL A 322 -22.65 -14.07 -9.14
CA VAL A 322 -21.44 -14.82 -9.57
C VAL A 322 -20.50 -15.10 -8.40
N VAL A 323 -20.30 -14.12 -7.50
CA VAL A 323 -19.41 -14.28 -6.33
C VAL A 323 -19.93 -15.37 -5.38
N THR A 324 -21.26 -15.41 -5.13
CA THR A 324 -21.87 -16.44 -4.26
C THR A 324 -21.63 -17.84 -4.83
N TYR A 325 -21.89 -18.02 -6.14
CA TYR A 325 -21.64 -19.30 -6.82
C TYR A 325 -20.16 -19.67 -6.80
N ASN A 326 -19.25 -18.75 -7.12
CA ASN A 326 -17.82 -19.00 -7.11
C ASN A 326 -17.30 -19.44 -5.73
N VAL A 327 -17.82 -18.84 -4.66
CA VAL A 327 -17.50 -19.23 -3.27
C VAL A 327 -17.91 -20.67 -2.98
N LEU A 328 -19.12 -21.07 -3.38
CA LEU A 328 -19.63 -22.42 -3.19
C LEU A 328 -18.87 -23.44 -4.04
N ILE A 329 -18.64 -23.16 -5.32
CA ILE A 329 -17.89 -24.03 -6.25
C ILE A 329 -16.47 -24.26 -5.71
N ASN A 330 -15.77 -23.18 -5.33
CA ASN A 330 -14.42 -23.26 -4.74
C ASN A 330 -14.42 -24.03 -3.40
N GLY A 331 -15.46 -23.83 -2.58
CA GLY A 331 -15.64 -24.54 -1.32
C GLY A 331 -15.77 -26.04 -1.53
N TYR A 332 -16.66 -26.47 -2.41
CA TYR A 332 -16.84 -27.89 -2.74
C TYR A 332 -15.61 -28.48 -3.42
N GLY A 333 -14.96 -27.74 -4.34
CA GLY A 333 -13.72 -28.18 -4.98
C GLY A 333 -12.59 -28.42 -3.96
N LYS A 334 -12.42 -27.53 -2.98
CA LYS A 334 -11.45 -27.72 -1.89
C LYS A 334 -11.80 -28.88 -0.95
N ALA A 335 -13.08 -29.17 -0.76
CA ALA A 335 -13.55 -30.31 0.01
C ALA A 335 -13.48 -31.63 -0.77
N GLY A 336 -13.04 -31.64 -2.03
CA GLY A 336 -12.97 -32.81 -2.89
C GLY A 336 -14.32 -33.30 -3.44
N ASN A 337 -15.39 -32.55 -3.22
CA ASN A 337 -16.76 -32.92 -3.58
C ASN A 337 -17.16 -32.33 -4.94
N MET A 338 -16.50 -32.78 -6.02
CA MET A 338 -16.69 -32.22 -7.36
C MET A 338 -18.10 -32.41 -7.93
N GLY A 339 -18.82 -33.47 -7.57
CA GLY A 339 -20.22 -33.66 -7.97
C GLY A 339 -21.11 -32.51 -7.52
N TYR A 340 -20.97 -32.05 -6.27
CA TYR A 340 -21.70 -30.89 -5.77
C TYR A 340 -21.21 -29.56 -6.39
N ALA A 341 -19.89 -29.42 -6.63
CA ALA A 341 -19.36 -28.23 -7.31
C ALA A 341 -19.98 -28.07 -8.71
N VAL A 342 -20.09 -29.15 -9.47
CA VAL A 342 -20.71 -29.16 -10.79
C VAL A 342 -22.23 -28.90 -10.71
N ALA A 343 -22.92 -29.49 -9.72
CA ALA A 343 -24.35 -29.19 -9.51
C ALA A 343 -24.60 -27.72 -9.23
N VAL A 344 -23.76 -27.08 -8.41
CA VAL A 344 -23.83 -25.62 -8.14
C VAL A 344 -23.53 -24.82 -9.41
N TYR A 345 -22.57 -25.22 -10.23
CA TYR A 345 -22.28 -24.62 -11.53
C TYR A 345 -23.47 -24.74 -12.49
N GLN A 346 -24.10 -25.89 -12.59
CA GLN A 346 -25.30 -26.08 -13.41
C GLN A 346 -26.47 -25.20 -12.92
N GLN A 347 -26.65 -25.09 -11.61
CA GLN A 347 -27.65 -24.22 -11.01
C GLN A 347 -27.39 -22.73 -11.33
N MET A 348 -26.12 -22.32 -11.35
CA MET A 348 -25.70 -20.97 -11.77
C MET A 348 -26.18 -20.67 -13.19
N ILE A 349 -25.94 -21.60 -14.13
CA ILE A 349 -26.36 -21.47 -15.54
C ILE A 349 -27.90 -21.43 -15.66
N LEU A 350 -28.60 -22.35 -14.99
CA LEU A 350 -30.07 -22.40 -15.00
C LEU A 350 -30.71 -21.10 -14.51
N ARG A 351 -30.05 -20.42 -13.55
CA ARG A 351 -30.49 -19.10 -13.06
C ARG A 351 -29.99 -17.94 -13.91
N ARG A 352 -29.44 -18.21 -15.10
CA ARG A 352 -28.91 -17.22 -16.04
C ARG A 352 -27.81 -16.34 -15.45
N CYS A 353 -27.10 -16.83 -14.44
CA CYS A 353 -25.92 -16.18 -13.89
C CYS A 353 -24.72 -16.67 -14.70
N LEU A 354 -24.15 -15.80 -15.55
CA LEU A 354 -23.07 -16.20 -16.46
C LEU A 354 -21.79 -16.49 -15.70
N PRO A 355 -21.14 -17.65 -15.97
CA PRO A 355 -19.84 -17.97 -15.40
C PRO A 355 -18.75 -16.96 -15.82
N ASP A 356 -17.77 -16.76 -14.97
CA ASP A 356 -16.60 -15.93 -15.23
C ASP A 356 -15.29 -16.75 -15.18
N VAL A 357 -14.16 -16.09 -15.36
CA VAL A 357 -12.84 -16.73 -15.28
C VAL A 357 -12.58 -17.39 -13.92
N VAL A 358 -13.16 -16.84 -12.83
CA VAL A 358 -13.02 -17.38 -11.47
C VAL A 358 -13.82 -18.67 -11.32
N THR A 359 -15.02 -18.74 -11.92
CA THR A 359 -15.86 -19.96 -11.95
C THR A 359 -15.10 -21.12 -12.58
N PHE A 360 -14.60 -20.93 -13.80
CA PHE A 360 -13.85 -21.96 -14.52
C PHE A 360 -12.56 -22.34 -13.82
N SER A 361 -11.79 -21.34 -13.33
CA SER A 361 -10.54 -21.61 -12.59
C SER A 361 -10.79 -22.40 -11.31
N SER A 362 -11.91 -22.13 -10.61
CA SER A 362 -12.28 -22.88 -9.40
C SER A 362 -12.68 -24.32 -9.68
N LEU A 363 -13.39 -24.58 -10.79
CA LEU A 363 -13.71 -25.95 -11.23
C LEU A 363 -12.45 -26.70 -11.65
N ILE A 364 -11.57 -26.07 -12.43
CA ILE A 364 -10.29 -26.64 -12.86
C ILE A 364 -9.43 -26.98 -11.64
N ASP A 365 -9.26 -26.05 -10.67
CA ASP A 365 -8.51 -26.29 -9.43
C ASP A 365 -9.10 -27.46 -8.63
N GLY A 366 -10.42 -27.51 -8.51
CA GLY A 366 -11.11 -28.62 -7.83
C GLY A 366 -10.83 -29.99 -8.47
N TYR A 367 -10.99 -30.11 -9.77
CA TYR A 367 -10.68 -31.34 -10.50
C TYR A 367 -9.20 -31.73 -10.41
N CYS A 368 -8.29 -30.73 -10.54
CA CYS A 368 -6.85 -30.95 -10.39
C CYS A 368 -6.49 -31.47 -8.99
N ARG A 369 -7.09 -30.93 -7.94
CA ARG A 369 -6.90 -31.40 -6.56
C ARG A 369 -7.39 -32.81 -6.34
N CYS A 370 -8.46 -33.20 -7.01
CA CYS A 370 -8.99 -34.57 -6.98
C CYS A 370 -8.21 -35.55 -7.88
N GLY A 371 -7.19 -35.08 -8.60
CA GLY A 371 -6.42 -35.92 -9.54
C GLY A 371 -7.15 -36.20 -10.86
N GLN A 372 -8.32 -35.63 -11.09
CA GLN A 372 -9.18 -35.80 -12.25
C GLN A 372 -8.80 -34.83 -13.39
N LEU A 373 -7.59 -35.00 -13.93
CA LEU A 373 -7.03 -34.05 -14.89
C LEU A 373 -7.81 -34.02 -16.21
N ASP A 374 -8.34 -35.15 -16.66
CA ASP A 374 -9.12 -35.22 -17.90
C ASP A 374 -10.41 -34.40 -17.82
N ASP A 375 -11.06 -34.39 -16.65
CA ASP A 375 -12.23 -33.55 -16.41
C ASP A 375 -11.86 -32.08 -16.29
N ALA A 376 -10.71 -31.78 -15.67
CA ALA A 376 -10.17 -30.42 -15.67
C ALA A 376 -9.92 -29.89 -17.10
N MET A 377 -9.43 -30.74 -17.99
CA MET A 377 -9.21 -30.40 -19.41
C MET A 377 -10.51 -30.23 -20.20
N LYS A 378 -11.59 -30.93 -19.85
CA LYS A 378 -12.92 -30.68 -20.41
C LYS A 378 -13.42 -29.30 -20.03
N ILE A 379 -13.29 -28.94 -18.75
CA ILE A 379 -13.66 -27.59 -18.26
C ILE A 379 -12.81 -26.48 -18.92
N TRP A 380 -11.51 -26.72 -19.14
CA TRP A 380 -10.65 -25.82 -19.91
C TRP A 380 -11.16 -25.59 -21.33
N THR A 381 -11.62 -26.65 -22.00
CA THR A 381 -12.18 -26.56 -23.36
C THR A 381 -13.51 -25.83 -23.34
N GLU A 382 -14.37 -26.11 -22.37
CA GLU A 382 -15.65 -25.44 -22.17
C GLU A 382 -15.48 -23.93 -21.93
N MET A 383 -14.48 -23.52 -21.10
CA MET A 383 -14.10 -22.12 -20.89
C MET A 383 -13.86 -21.38 -22.23
N SER A 384 -13.18 -22.06 -23.16
CA SER A 384 -12.93 -21.50 -24.51
C SER A 384 -14.21 -21.37 -25.33
N GLN A 385 -15.18 -22.29 -25.20
CA GLN A 385 -16.49 -22.22 -25.87
C GLN A 385 -17.32 -21.04 -25.37
N TYR A 386 -17.19 -20.68 -24.09
CA TYR A 386 -17.81 -19.48 -23.52
C TYR A 386 -17.05 -18.19 -23.89
N HIS A 387 -16.03 -18.26 -24.75
CA HIS A 387 -15.15 -17.13 -25.10
C HIS A 387 -14.46 -16.46 -23.90
N ILE A 388 -14.33 -17.19 -22.78
CA ILE A 388 -13.65 -16.73 -21.58
C ILE A 388 -12.18 -17.10 -21.69
N GLN A 389 -11.32 -16.09 -21.63
CA GLN A 389 -9.87 -16.29 -21.75
C GLN A 389 -9.27 -16.72 -20.40
N PRO A 390 -8.45 -17.81 -20.37
CA PRO A 390 -7.69 -18.18 -19.19
C PRO A 390 -6.74 -17.07 -18.76
N ASN A 391 -6.64 -16.81 -17.48
CA ASN A 391 -5.67 -15.87 -16.90
C ASN A 391 -4.40 -16.58 -16.40
N ALA A 392 -3.42 -15.83 -15.89
CA ALA A 392 -2.18 -16.36 -15.32
C ALA A 392 -2.43 -17.45 -14.25
N HIS A 393 -3.46 -17.26 -13.42
CA HIS A 393 -3.82 -18.21 -12.36
C HIS A 393 -4.35 -19.52 -12.92
N THR A 394 -5.22 -19.46 -13.95
CA THR A 394 -5.74 -20.65 -14.63
C THR A 394 -4.61 -21.49 -15.25
N PHE A 395 -3.66 -20.84 -15.94
CA PHE A 395 -2.47 -21.50 -16.48
C PHE A 395 -1.62 -22.11 -15.36
N CYS A 396 -1.40 -21.39 -14.27
CA CYS A 396 -0.62 -21.86 -13.14
C CYS A 396 -1.19 -23.17 -12.55
N ILE A 397 -2.51 -23.25 -12.36
CA ILE A 397 -3.18 -24.46 -11.83
C ILE A 397 -2.89 -25.68 -12.71
N ILE A 398 -3.05 -25.53 -14.03
CA ILE A 398 -2.85 -26.63 -14.99
C ILE A 398 -1.36 -27.02 -15.04
N ILE A 399 -0.45 -26.05 -15.20
CA ILE A 399 1.00 -26.30 -15.25
C ILE A 399 1.48 -26.99 -13.98
N HIS A 400 1.08 -26.49 -12.81
CA HIS A 400 1.44 -27.09 -11.53
C HIS A 400 0.91 -28.51 -11.38
N THR A 401 -0.29 -28.80 -11.88
CA THR A 401 -0.87 -30.16 -11.83
C THR A 401 -0.09 -31.11 -12.71
N PHE A 402 0.27 -30.73 -13.95
CA PHE A 402 1.13 -31.53 -14.81
C PHE A 402 2.51 -31.77 -14.16
N CYS A 403 3.10 -30.74 -13.55
CA CYS A 403 4.37 -30.87 -12.83
C CYS A 403 4.27 -31.87 -11.67
N LYS A 404 3.20 -31.83 -10.88
CA LYS A 404 2.96 -32.78 -9.78
C LYS A 404 2.82 -34.23 -10.27
N GLN A 405 2.29 -34.44 -11.46
CA GLN A 405 2.16 -35.74 -12.08
C GLN A 405 3.40 -36.18 -12.88
N ASN A 406 4.53 -35.42 -12.77
CA ASN A 406 5.77 -35.64 -13.54
C ASN A 406 5.58 -35.58 -15.07
N ARG A 407 4.52 -34.95 -15.57
CA ARG A 407 4.20 -34.79 -17.00
C ARG A 407 4.83 -33.49 -17.52
N SER A 408 6.17 -33.43 -17.50
CA SER A 408 6.92 -32.21 -17.85
C SER A 408 6.69 -31.72 -19.29
N GLY A 409 6.41 -32.65 -20.24
CA GLY A 409 6.13 -32.29 -21.64
C GLY A 409 4.87 -31.45 -21.80
N GLU A 410 3.78 -31.84 -21.14
CA GLU A 410 2.53 -31.09 -21.16
C GLU A 410 2.64 -29.76 -20.37
N ALA A 411 3.35 -29.79 -19.24
CA ALA A 411 3.63 -28.56 -18.51
C ALA A 411 4.35 -27.51 -19.39
N LEU A 412 5.38 -27.94 -20.13
CA LEU A 412 6.09 -27.10 -21.11
C LEU A 412 5.18 -26.62 -22.23
N HIS A 413 4.29 -27.48 -22.74
CA HIS A 413 3.32 -27.10 -23.78
C HIS A 413 2.42 -25.95 -23.29
N PHE A 414 1.87 -26.06 -22.07
CA PHE A 414 1.02 -25.02 -21.49
C PHE A 414 1.79 -23.74 -21.15
N LEU A 415 3.04 -23.85 -20.69
CA LEU A 415 3.91 -22.70 -20.48
C LEU A 415 4.16 -21.93 -21.79
N LYS A 416 4.50 -22.63 -22.87
CA LYS A 416 4.66 -22.04 -24.20
C LYS A 416 3.37 -21.39 -24.68
N LYS A 417 2.22 -22.05 -24.52
CA LYS A 417 0.90 -21.49 -24.87
C LYS A 417 0.59 -20.20 -24.10
N MET A 418 0.96 -20.12 -22.82
CA MET A 418 0.85 -18.89 -22.04
C MET A 418 1.81 -17.80 -22.55
N ASN A 419 3.07 -18.17 -22.83
CA ASN A 419 4.10 -17.21 -23.28
C ASN A 419 3.83 -16.61 -24.68
N MET A 420 2.97 -17.26 -25.50
CA MET A 420 2.47 -16.69 -26.75
C MET A 420 1.48 -15.55 -26.55
N ARG A 421 0.95 -15.38 -25.33
CA ARG A 421 -0.04 -14.35 -25.01
C ARG A 421 0.65 -13.09 -24.52
N THR A 422 0.26 -11.94 -25.07
CA THR A 422 0.81 -10.62 -24.73
C THR A 422 0.07 -9.93 -23.56
N ASP A 423 -1.16 -10.42 -23.25
CA ASP A 423 -2.01 -9.89 -22.19
C ASP A 423 -1.73 -10.50 -20.80
N ILE A 424 -0.89 -11.53 -20.74
CA ILE A 424 -0.49 -12.17 -19.48
C ILE A 424 0.93 -11.75 -19.13
N ALA A 425 1.08 -11.00 -18.03
CA ALA A 425 2.40 -10.69 -17.49
C ALA A 425 3.06 -11.97 -16.93
N PRO A 426 4.28 -12.30 -17.35
CA PRO A 426 4.99 -13.45 -16.83
C PRO A 426 5.31 -13.27 -15.35
N GLN A 427 5.16 -14.35 -14.56
CA GLN A 427 5.36 -14.31 -13.10
C GLN A 427 6.12 -15.56 -12.65
N ALA A 428 7.07 -15.38 -11.72
CA ALA A 428 7.97 -16.45 -11.28
C ALA A 428 7.25 -17.71 -10.77
N PHE A 429 6.12 -17.54 -10.08
CA PHE A 429 5.35 -18.69 -9.55
C PHE A 429 4.78 -19.65 -10.62
N ILE A 430 4.76 -19.24 -11.90
CA ILE A 430 4.34 -20.12 -13.01
C ILE A 430 5.53 -20.91 -13.57
N TYR A 431 6.72 -20.27 -13.65
CA TYR A 431 7.93 -20.90 -14.16
C TYR A 431 8.57 -21.85 -13.15
N ASN A 432 8.57 -21.49 -11.88
CA ASN A 432 9.22 -22.27 -10.82
C ASN A 432 8.82 -23.75 -10.75
N PRO A 433 7.52 -24.14 -10.86
CA PRO A 433 7.13 -25.55 -10.89
C PRO A 433 7.71 -26.32 -12.08
N VAL A 434 7.83 -25.66 -13.24
CA VAL A 434 8.40 -26.28 -14.46
C VAL A 434 9.90 -26.47 -14.31
N ILE A 435 10.61 -25.45 -13.80
CA ILE A 435 12.04 -25.53 -13.52
C ILE A 435 12.31 -26.65 -12.50
N ASP A 436 11.48 -26.75 -11.44
CA ASP A 436 11.62 -27.76 -10.38
C ASP A 436 11.45 -29.20 -10.92
N VAL A 437 10.39 -29.47 -11.70
CA VAL A 437 10.16 -30.81 -12.25
C VAL A 437 11.26 -31.19 -13.24
N LEU A 438 11.79 -30.24 -14.01
CA LEU A 438 12.92 -30.49 -14.91
C LEU A 438 14.21 -30.79 -14.13
N CYS A 439 14.49 -30.05 -13.08
CA CYS A 439 15.63 -30.29 -12.20
C CYS A 439 15.54 -31.64 -11.50
N LYS A 440 14.39 -32.00 -10.93
CA LYS A 440 14.13 -33.32 -10.31
C LYS A 440 14.22 -34.47 -11.32
N GLY A 441 13.76 -34.25 -12.56
CA GLY A 441 13.91 -35.19 -13.66
C GLY A 441 15.33 -35.25 -14.24
N GLY A 442 16.27 -34.46 -13.69
CA GLY A 442 17.67 -34.41 -14.12
C GLY A 442 17.90 -33.67 -15.44
N LYS A 443 16.90 -32.99 -15.96
CA LYS A 443 16.96 -32.22 -17.21
C LYS A 443 17.36 -30.73 -16.93
N VAL A 444 18.45 -30.56 -16.21
CA VAL A 444 18.89 -29.19 -15.73
C VAL A 444 19.23 -28.24 -16.89
N ASP A 445 19.59 -28.77 -18.08
CA ASP A 445 19.85 -27.90 -19.23
C ASP A 445 18.53 -27.33 -19.80
N GLU A 446 17.45 -28.14 -19.86
CA GLU A 446 16.12 -27.66 -20.21
C GLU A 446 15.62 -26.65 -19.16
N ALA A 447 15.88 -26.86 -17.87
CA ALA A 447 15.56 -25.91 -16.81
C ALA A 447 16.27 -24.55 -16.99
N ASN A 448 17.56 -24.56 -17.40
CA ASN A 448 18.29 -23.33 -17.71
C ASN A 448 17.69 -22.58 -18.91
N MET A 449 17.20 -23.32 -19.93
CA MET A 449 16.53 -22.68 -21.08
C MET A 449 15.23 -21.99 -20.64
N ILE A 450 14.45 -22.59 -19.74
CA ILE A 450 13.25 -21.96 -19.19
C ILE A 450 13.59 -20.73 -18.35
N LEU A 451 14.70 -20.75 -17.60
CA LEU A 451 15.20 -19.56 -16.90
C LEU A 451 15.53 -18.43 -17.87
N MET A 452 16.23 -18.72 -18.97
CA MET A 452 16.55 -17.72 -19.99
C MET A 452 15.28 -17.15 -20.63
N GLU A 453 14.31 -18.00 -20.99
CA GLU A 453 13.01 -17.58 -21.53
C GLU A 453 12.25 -16.67 -20.53
N MET A 454 12.31 -17.00 -19.24
CA MET A 454 11.73 -16.20 -18.14
C MET A 454 12.38 -14.80 -18.09
N GLU A 455 13.71 -14.72 -18.13
CA GLU A 455 14.47 -13.46 -18.11
C GLU A 455 14.21 -12.62 -19.37
N GLU A 456 14.18 -13.25 -20.56
CA GLU A 456 13.85 -12.58 -21.84
C GLU A 456 12.45 -11.96 -21.84
N LYS A 457 11.50 -12.58 -21.14
CA LYS A 457 10.15 -12.03 -20.96
C LYS A 457 10.06 -10.95 -19.88
N GLY A 458 11.18 -10.53 -19.30
CA GLY A 458 11.23 -9.51 -18.25
C GLY A 458 10.77 -9.99 -16.87
N CYS A 459 10.65 -11.30 -16.68
CA CYS A 459 10.34 -11.88 -15.37
C CYS A 459 11.63 -12.22 -14.64
N HIS A 460 11.94 -11.46 -13.58
CA HIS A 460 13.15 -11.68 -12.82
C HIS A 460 13.03 -12.93 -11.94
N PRO A 461 14.11 -13.77 -11.90
CA PRO A 461 14.18 -14.90 -10.99
C PRO A 461 14.06 -14.44 -9.53
N ASP A 462 13.26 -15.18 -8.77
CA ASP A 462 13.10 -14.95 -7.34
C ASP A 462 13.98 -15.92 -6.51
N LYS A 463 13.91 -15.77 -5.20
CA LYS A 463 14.61 -16.64 -4.26
C LYS A 463 14.33 -18.13 -4.52
N TYR A 464 13.09 -18.48 -4.83
CA TYR A 464 12.71 -19.89 -5.09
C TYR A 464 13.30 -20.39 -6.40
N THR A 465 13.32 -19.56 -7.45
CA THR A 465 13.95 -19.90 -8.74
C THR A 465 15.42 -20.30 -8.54
N TYR A 466 16.19 -19.43 -7.84
CA TYR A 466 17.59 -19.73 -7.56
C TYR A 466 17.78 -20.96 -6.68
N THR A 467 16.95 -21.12 -5.65
CA THR A 467 16.96 -22.31 -4.79
C THR A 467 16.83 -23.60 -5.58
N ILE A 468 15.83 -23.69 -6.46
CA ILE A 468 15.56 -24.86 -7.30
C ILE A 468 16.75 -25.15 -8.21
N LEU A 469 17.31 -24.13 -8.86
CA LEU A 469 18.44 -24.30 -9.77
C LEU A 469 19.72 -24.74 -9.04
N ILE A 470 20.04 -24.13 -7.91
CA ILE A 470 21.20 -24.50 -7.08
C ILE A 470 21.08 -25.99 -6.70
N ILE A 471 19.95 -26.39 -6.12
CA ILE A 471 19.72 -27.78 -5.71
C ILE A 471 19.74 -28.72 -6.92
N GLY A 472 19.10 -28.36 -8.03
CA GLY A 472 19.08 -29.16 -9.24
C GLY A 472 20.47 -29.41 -9.84
N HIS A 473 21.32 -28.36 -9.90
CA HIS A 473 22.70 -28.50 -10.34
C HIS A 473 23.54 -29.33 -9.36
N CYS A 474 23.33 -29.17 -8.05
CA CYS A 474 23.96 -29.99 -7.03
C CYS A 474 23.62 -31.48 -7.21
N MET A 475 22.34 -31.82 -7.42
CA MET A 475 21.90 -33.21 -7.63
C MET A 475 22.55 -33.84 -8.87
N LYS A 476 22.92 -33.06 -9.87
CA LYS A 476 23.64 -33.51 -11.09
C LYS A 476 25.16 -33.44 -10.97
N GLY A 477 25.71 -33.06 -9.81
CA GLY A 477 27.15 -32.93 -9.61
C GLY A 477 27.79 -31.75 -10.34
N ARG A 478 26.99 -30.80 -10.86
CA ARG A 478 27.46 -29.62 -11.61
C ARG A 478 27.74 -28.46 -10.65
N ILE A 479 28.67 -28.67 -9.72
CA ILE A 479 28.92 -27.78 -8.59
C ILE A 479 29.33 -26.36 -9.03
N ALA A 480 30.17 -26.24 -10.07
CA ALA A 480 30.59 -24.92 -10.57
C ALA A 480 29.40 -24.05 -11.01
N LYS A 481 28.38 -24.66 -11.67
CA LYS A 481 27.17 -23.93 -12.04
C LYS A 481 26.31 -23.59 -10.83
N ALA A 482 26.22 -24.46 -9.82
CA ALA A 482 25.52 -24.17 -8.58
C ALA A 482 26.14 -22.98 -7.83
N ILE A 483 27.48 -22.88 -7.80
CA ILE A 483 28.22 -21.73 -7.25
C ILE A 483 27.86 -20.45 -8.02
N THR A 484 27.86 -20.51 -9.36
CA THR A 484 27.47 -19.35 -10.19
C THR A 484 26.07 -18.85 -9.88
N PHE A 485 25.09 -19.76 -9.74
CA PHE A 485 23.72 -19.38 -9.38
C PHE A 485 23.61 -18.83 -7.95
N PHE A 486 24.40 -19.33 -7.02
CA PHE A 486 24.42 -18.80 -5.66
C PHE A 486 24.94 -17.36 -5.64
N HIS A 487 26.02 -17.06 -6.37
CA HIS A 487 26.51 -15.68 -6.50
C HIS A 487 25.50 -14.78 -7.17
N LYS A 488 24.87 -15.21 -8.29
CA LYS A 488 23.82 -14.45 -8.97
C LYS A 488 22.62 -14.15 -8.07
N MET A 489 22.24 -15.10 -7.20
CA MET A 489 21.20 -14.91 -6.18
C MET A 489 21.52 -13.76 -5.23
N VAL A 490 22.78 -13.72 -4.73
CA VAL A 490 23.21 -12.66 -3.79
C VAL A 490 23.36 -11.31 -4.49
N GLU A 491 23.93 -11.28 -5.70
CA GLU A 491 24.08 -10.08 -6.53
C GLU A 491 22.74 -9.43 -6.86
N THR A 492 21.69 -10.23 -7.09
CA THR A 492 20.34 -9.74 -7.33
C THR A 492 19.60 -9.31 -6.05
N GLY A 493 20.27 -9.35 -4.89
CA GLY A 493 19.68 -8.97 -3.60
C GLY A 493 18.77 -10.03 -2.97
N CYS A 494 18.71 -11.24 -3.52
CA CYS A 494 17.98 -12.35 -2.95
C CYS A 494 18.78 -12.99 -1.80
N THR A 495 18.33 -12.82 -0.56
CA THR A 495 19.00 -13.42 0.61
C THR A 495 18.79 -14.94 0.66
N PRO A 496 19.87 -15.76 0.68
CA PRO A 496 19.76 -17.21 0.85
C PRO A 496 19.14 -17.56 2.20
N ASP A 497 18.28 -18.59 2.25
CA ASP A 497 17.78 -19.12 3.51
C ASP A 497 18.60 -20.31 4.02
N SER A 498 18.30 -20.74 5.24
CA SER A 498 19.00 -21.86 5.87
C SER A 498 18.87 -23.18 5.06
N ILE A 499 17.76 -23.36 4.33
CA ILE A 499 17.53 -24.58 3.53
C ILE A 499 18.50 -24.62 2.35
N VAL A 500 18.61 -23.51 1.61
CA VAL A 500 19.56 -23.40 0.48
C VAL A 500 20.99 -23.56 0.94
N VAL A 501 21.36 -22.81 2.00
CA VAL A 501 22.75 -22.83 2.52
C VAL A 501 23.14 -24.21 3.00
N ASN A 502 22.32 -24.87 3.82
CA ASN A 502 22.61 -26.20 4.35
C ASN A 502 22.67 -27.27 3.25
N SER A 503 21.71 -27.25 2.31
CA SER A 503 21.71 -28.18 1.17
C SER A 503 22.94 -27.99 0.30
N PHE A 504 23.33 -26.74 0.05
CA PHE A 504 24.47 -26.42 -0.78
C PHE A 504 25.79 -26.79 -0.09
N ILE A 505 25.97 -26.48 1.20
CA ILE A 505 27.13 -26.90 2.00
C ILE A 505 27.28 -28.42 2.01
N SER A 506 26.19 -29.17 2.23
CA SER A 506 26.21 -30.62 2.19
C SER A 506 26.70 -31.16 0.85
N CYS A 507 26.31 -30.49 -0.24
CA CYS A 507 26.73 -30.85 -1.59
C CYS A 507 28.22 -30.55 -1.83
N LEU A 508 28.72 -29.38 -1.41
CA LEU A 508 30.13 -28.98 -1.51
C LEU A 508 31.04 -29.93 -0.73
N LEU A 509 30.66 -30.31 0.49
CA LEU A 509 31.41 -31.26 1.31
C LEU A 509 31.51 -32.64 0.65
N LYS A 510 30.40 -33.15 0.11
CA LYS A 510 30.38 -34.42 -0.64
C LYS A 510 31.24 -34.40 -1.91
N SER A 511 31.40 -33.21 -2.49
CA SER A 511 32.21 -33.03 -3.70
C SER A 511 33.66 -32.67 -3.43
N GLY A 512 34.09 -32.71 -2.18
CA GLY A 512 35.50 -32.49 -1.79
C GLY A 512 35.97 -31.03 -1.93
N MET A 513 35.07 -30.05 -1.79
CA MET A 513 35.37 -28.61 -1.92
C MET A 513 35.18 -27.84 -0.59
N PRO A 514 35.94 -28.17 0.48
CA PRO A 514 35.77 -27.51 1.79
C PRO A 514 36.12 -26.01 1.77
N GLY A 515 37.00 -25.56 0.88
CA GLY A 515 37.37 -24.15 0.78
C GLY A 515 36.22 -23.25 0.33
N GLU A 516 35.33 -23.76 -0.51
CA GLU A 516 34.13 -23.03 -0.96
C GLU A 516 33.07 -22.93 0.15
N VAL A 517 33.04 -23.87 1.09
CA VAL A 517 32.09 -23.87 2.21
C VAL A 517 32.31 -22.63 3.09
N ASP A 518 33.58 -22.31 3.43
CA ASP A 518 33.90 -21.11 4.23
C ASP A 518 33.53 -19.83 3.50
N HIS A 519 33.65 -19.83 2.18
CA HIS A 519 33.25 -18.69 1.34
C HIS A 519 31.74 -18.46 1.34
N ILE A 520 30.98 -19.54 1.10
CA ILE A 520 29.52 -19.51 1.12
C ILE A 520 28.96 -19.13 2.50
N MET A 521 29.57 -19.65 3.60
CA MET A 521 29.18 -19.29 4.95
C MET A 521 29.40 -17.81 5.25
N ARG A 522 30.52 -17.23 4.81
CA ARG A 522 30.79 -15.79 4.96
C ARG A 522 29.79 -14.92 4.21
N ILE A 523 29.43 -15.29 2.99
CA ILE A 523 28.43 -14.57 2.19
C ILE A 523 27.05 -14.67 2.85
N ALA A 524 26.67 -15.85 3.32
CA ALA A 524 25.39 -16.07 4.00
C ALA A 524 25.31 -15.32 5.35
N ALA A 525 26.42 -15.22 6.10
CA ALA A 525 26.51 -14.48 7.37
C ALA A 525 26.53 -12.96 7.18
N GLY A 526 27.12 -12.45 6.12
CA GLY A 526 27.15 -11.02 5.79
C GLY A 526 25.79 -10.43 5.42
N GLY A 527 24.81 -11.27 5.06
CA GLY A 527 23.43 -10.88 4.79
C GLY A 527 22.46 -11.00 5.97
N ALA A 528 22.89 -11.54 7.12
CA ALA A 528 22.04 -11.79 8.29
C ALA A 528 22.67 -11.26 9.57
N SER A 529 22.24 -10.08 10.00
CA SER A 529 22.40 -9.69 11.40
C SER A 529 21.50 -10.59 12.27
N SER A 530 22.14 -11.41 13.14
CA SER A 530 21.55 -12.08 14.29
C SER A 530 20.55 -13.23 14.08
N SER A 531 21.00 -14.44 13.69
CA SER A 531 20.42 -15.69 14.25
C SER A 531 21.09 -16.99 13.72
N TRP A 532 22.40 -17.06 13.63
CA TRP A 532 23.08 -18.31 13.31
C TRP A 532 23.67 -18.94 14.57
N LYS A 533 23.09 -20.07 15.02
CA LYS A 533 23.73 -20.96 15.98
C LYS A 533 24.61 -21.95 15.20
N ASP A 534 25.84 -22.14 15.66
CA ASP A 534 26.78 -23.12 15.10
C ASP A 534 26.12 -24.50 14.91
N PRO A 535 26.28 -25.15 13.76
CA PRO A 535 25.82 -26.52 13.59
C PRO A 535 26.78 -27.46 14.32
N SER A 536 26.30 -28.07 15.41
CA SER A 536 26.93 -29.27 15.97
C SER A 536 26.96 -30.39 14.89
N PRO A 537 28.01 -31.24 14.88
CA PRO A 537 28.13 -32.29 13.86
C PRO A 537 27.07 -33.37 14.09
N VAL A 538 25.99 -33.33 13.33
CA VAL A 538 24.99 -34.39 13.31
C VAL A 538 25.29 -35.33 12.15
N THR A 539 25.96 -36.42 12.46
CA THR A 539 25.92 -37.63 11.67
C THR A 539 24.55 -38.27 11.83
N GLN A 540 23.61 -37.92 10.97
CA GLN A 540 22.40 -38.72 10.75
C GLN A 540 21.95 -38.59 9.30
N SER A 541 21.80 -39.76 8.65
CA SER A 541 21.19 -39.93 7.35
C SER A 541 19.79 -39.34 7.36
N VAL A 542 19.59 -38.23 6.64
CA VAL A 542 18.24 -37.70 6.41
C VAL A 542 17.76 -38.16 5.05
N ASP A 543 16.78 -39.06 5.08
CA ASP A 543 15.96 -39.39 3.94
C ASP A 543 15.31 -38.10 3.39
N ILE A 544 15.61 -37.81 2.13
CA ILE A 544 15.03 -36.66 1.41
C ILE A 544 13.71 -37.13 0.79
N SER A 545 12.72 -37.34 1.61
CA SER A 545 11.32 -37.34 1.19
C SER A 545 10.53 -36.50 2.19
N VAL A 546 9.83 -35.49 1.66
CA VAL A 546 8.86 -34.63 2.35
C VAL A 546 9.40 -33.23 2.77
N ALA A 547 9.07 -32.26 1.96
CA ALA A 547 8.26 -31.09 2.36
C ALA A 547 8.02 -30.20 1.14
N VAL A 548 6.86 -30.33 0.52
CA VAL A 548 6.20 -29.32 -0.31
C VAL A 548 4.98 -28.83 0.43
#